data_81001a1eff256cf10c79605b49c021d5
#
_entry.id   81001a1eff256cf10c79605b49c021d5
#
_cell.length_a   1.000
_cell.length_b   1.000
_cell.length_c   1.000
_cell.angle_alpha   90.00
_cell.angle_beta   90.00
_cell.angle_gamma   90.00
#
_symmetry.space_group_name_H-M   'P 1'
#
loop_
_entity.id
_entity.type
_entity.pdbx_description
1 polymer ?
#
loop_
_entity_poly.entity_id
_entity_poly.type
_entity_poly.pdbx_seq_one_letter_code
_entity_poly.pdbx_strand_id
1 'polypeptide(L)'
;MRENPGRRVQSISAYPERGLLVYRFSHTGGGYGVSALAYAPQQDTLVPWRSGGVKSPALAAFMGWMHHLHLRLAMGQGGMIFLGIMCFLSFLSLLGGVLLYPSFMKRRLFGGMRGGTSAGSFFDWHIFLGIITAVWAALLTLSGIAIVFGMLGYSSYAEDVMASVPQRESAPPAITFAEMIAYAEEHFPAQEILYLDAAEGSTPAALTLADAERPQMFRGQDVYLLRTAGGEIENFTKPLPRWLVFCDAVRDLHLHNHSTMFLKIIWAVLDLLCAAVIVTGFCGWLQRSRRKKERPPVLAPHAAAKAVPWKAPALFVALSLVAMAAPLGDTLAGNIVGSAAWLALFVGAFVLWQRSKR
;
A
#
# COMPACT_ATOMS: atom_id res chain seq x y z
N MET A 1 1.04 13.55 -31.57
CA MET A 1 -0.06 14.56 -31.64
C MET A 1 -0.69 14.69 -33.03
N ARG A 2 0.02 14.48 -34.13
CA ARG A 2 -0.57 14.60 -35.50
C ARG A 2 -1.59 13.50 -35.82
N GLU A 3 -1.57 12.36 -35.13
CA GLU A 3 -2.43 11.19 -35.44
C GLU A 3 -3.77 11.16 -34.68
N ASN A 4 -4.00 12.06 -33.73
CA ASN A 4 -5.24 12.13 -32.93
C ASN A 4 -5.68 13.60 -32.75
N PRO A 5 -6.19 14.25 -33.77
CA PRO A 5 -6.72 15.62 -33.67
C PRO A 5 -7.93 15.62 -32.74
N GLY A 6 -7.86 16.40 -31.66
CA GLY A 6 -8.94 16.53 -30.65
C GLY A 6 -8.63 15.95 -29.27
N ARG A 7 -7.49 15.27 -29.08
CA ARG A 7 -7.04 14.84 -27.76
C ARG A 7 -6.00 15.83 -27.23
N ARG A 8 -6.22 16.33 -26.03
CA ARG A 8 -5.21 17.14 -25.31
C ARG A 8 -4.51 16.28 -24.29
N VAL A 9 -3.18 16.42 -24.17
CA VAL A 9 -2.43 15.83 -23.07
C VAL A 9 -2.86 16.56 -21.80
N GLN A 10 -3.41 15.82 -20.86
CA GLN A 10 -3.82 16.32 -19.56
C GLN A 10 -2.68 16.26 -18.57
N SER A 11 -1.94 15.15 -18.55
CA SER A 11 -0.82 14.98 -17.65
C SER A 11 0.29 14.13 -18.24
N ILE A 12 1.49 14.34 -17.74
CA ILE A 12 2.68 13.53 -18.01
C ILE A 12 3.21 13.01 -16.69
N SER A 13 3.43 11.70 -16.58
CA SER A 13 4.06 11.07 -15.42
C SER A 13 5.40 10.47 -15.84
N ALA A 14 6.46 10.75 -15.10
CA ALA A 14 7.73 10.09 -15.26
C ALA A 14 7.79 8.82 -14.40
N TYR A 15 8.32 7.75 -14.98
CA TYR A 15 8.64 6.48 -14.30
C TYR A 15 10.12 6.18 -14.52
N PRO A 16 11.03 6.84 -13.77
CA PRO A 16 12.47 6.75 -13.99
C PRO A 16 12.98 5.31 -13.89
N GLU A 17 12.43 4.54 -12.96
CA GLU A 17 12.77 3.13 -12.73
C GLU A 17 12.43 2.21 -13.91
N ARG A 18 11.57 2.67 -14.81
CA ARG A 18 11.17 1.96 -16.04
C ARG A 18 11.67 2.63 -17.31
N GLY A 19 12.31 3.80 -17.17
CA GLY A 19 12.70 4.63 -18.31
C GLY A 19 11.53 5.02 -19.20
N LEU A 20 10.35 5.32 -18.62
CA LEU A 20 9.12 5.59 -19.36
C LEU A 20 8.53 6.94 -18.98
N LEU A 21 7.96 7.63 -19.97
CA LEU A 21 7.08 8.78 -19.80
C LEU A 21 5.65 8.38 -20.20
N VAL A 22 4.70 8.59 -19.29
CA VAL A 22 3.30 8.24 -19.53
C VAL A 22 2.48 9.49 -19.74
N TYR A 23 1.91 9.62 -20.92
CA TYR A 23 1.02 10.69 -21.32
C TYR A 23 -0.42 10.28 -21.10
N ARG A 24 -1.20 11.04 -20.36
CA ARG A 24 -2.65 10.86 -20.22
C ARG A 24 -3.37 11.93 -21.02
N PHE A 25 -4.44 11.52 -21.70
CA PHE A 25 -5.23 12.39 -22.56
C PHE A 25 -6.62 12.58 -21.98
N SER A 26 -7.11 13.83 -21.96
CA SER A 26 -8.51 14.11 -21.70
C SER A 26 -9.36 13.77 -22.93
N HIS A 27 -10.53 13.18 -22.71
CA HIS A 27 -11.53 13.00 -23.75
C HIS A 27 -12.42 14.24 -23.83
N THR A 28 -12.47 14.89 -25.00
CA THR A 28 -13.36 16.03 -25.29
C THR A 28 -14.84 15.65 -25.48
N GLY A 29 -15.23 14.44 -25.12
CA GLY A 29 -16.62 13.98 -25.24
C GLY A 29 -16.96 12.98 -24.16
N GLY A 30 -17.52 13.45 -23.05
CA GLY A 30 -18.36 12.78 -22.05
C GLY A 30 -18.16 11.29 -21.68
N GLY A 31 -17.12 10.65 -22.16
CA GLY A 31 -16.84 9.23 -21.91
C GLY A 31 -15.76 9.07 -20.84
N TYR A 32 -16.05 8.28 -19.82
CA TYR A 32 -15.10 7.84 -18.80
C TYR A 32 -14.01 6.93 -19.39
N GLY A 33 -13.08 7.50 -20.14
CA GLY A 33 -11.99 6.74 -20.74
C GLY A 33 -10.72 7.55 -20.84
N VAL A 34 -9.88 7.54 -19.81
CA VAL A 34 -8.52 8.07 -19.92
C VAL A 34 -7.70 7.09 -20.75
N SER A 35 -7.39 7.46 -21.99
CA SER A 35 -6.39 6.75 -22.78
C SER A 35 -5.01 7.28 -22.40
N ALA A 36 -4.08 6.39 -22.09
CA ALA A 36 -2.71 6.74 -21.81
C ALA A 36 -1.77 6.06 -22.81
N LEU A 37 -0.71 6.77 -23.21
CA LEU A 37 0.39 6.24 -24.01
C LEU A 37 1.67 6.32 -23.19
N ALA A 38 2.48 5.28 -23.23
CA ALA A 38 3.83 5.29 -22.69
C ALA A 38 4.82 5.53 -23.82
N TYR A 39 5.74 6.44 -23.60
CA TYR A 39 6.89 6.68 -24.45
C TYR A 39 8.14 6.11 -23.80
N ALA A 40 8.85 5.27 -24.52
CA ALA A 40 10.13 4.72 -24.13
C ALA A 40 11.26 5.49 -24.86
N PRO A 41 11.92 6.49 -24.24
CA PRO A 41 12.90 7.33 -24.91
C PRO A 41 14.08 6.55 -25.50
N GLN A 42 14.50 5.47 -24.85
CA GLN A 42 15.62 4.63 -25.30
C GLN A 42 15.31 3.86 -26.60
N GLN A 43 14.06 3.61 -26.90
CA GLN A 43 13.60 2.84 -28.05
C GLN A 43 12.87 3.71 -29.08
N ASP A 44 12.65 4.98 -28.77
CA ASP A 44 11.84 5.95 -29.53
C ASP A 44 10.48 5.38 -29.96
N THR A 45 9.82 4.67 -29.04
CA THR A 45 8.55 3.99 -29.32
C THR A 45 7.44 4.49 -28.42
N LEU A 46 6.25 4.66 -29.00
CA LEU A 46 5.00 4.92 -28.30
C LEU A 46 4.18 3.63 -28.23
N VAL A 47 3.82 3.23 -27.03
CA VAL A 47 2.97 2.05 -26.81
C VAL A 47 1.76 2.41 -25.96
N PRO A 48 0.60 1.77 -26.17
CA PRO A 48 -0.55 1.98 -25.29
C PRO A 48 -0.16 1.67 -23.84
N TRP A 49 -0.30 2.66 -22.96
CA TRP A 49 -0.06 2.45 -21.53
C TRP A 49 -1.22 1.67 -20.94
N ARG A 50 -0.90 0.54 -20.36
CA ARG A 50 -1.82 -0.23 -19.52
C ARG A 50 -1.23 -0.29 -18.13
N SER A 51 -1.98 0.14 -17.14
CA SER A 51 -1.54 0.11 -15.75
C SER A 51 -1.03 -1.29 -15.38
N GLY A 52 0.16 -1.34 -14.79
CA GLY A 52 0.77 -2.59 -14.36
C GLY A 52 1.47 -3.42 -15.43
N GLY A 53 1.59 -2.95 -16.70
CA GLY A 53 2.27 -3.69 -17.76
C GLY A 53 1.54 -4.97 -18.20
N VAL A 54 0.27 -5.12 -17.84
CA VAL A 54 -0.56 -6.30 -18.14
C VAL A 54 -0.96 -6.29 -19.62
N LYS A 55 -0.51 -7.29 -20.37
CA LYS A 55 -0.80 -7.41 -21.81
C LYS A 55 -2.29 -7.74 -22.10
N SER A 56 -2.96 -8.48 -21.22
CA SER A 56 -4.37 -8.87 -21.38
C SER A 56 -5.33 -7.76 -20.94
N PRO A 57 -6.23 -7.26 -21.80
CA PRO A 57 -7.25 -6.27 -21.41
C PRO A 57 -8.18 -6.77 -20.30
N ALA A 58 -8.57 -8.03 -20.35
CA ALA A 58 -9.45 -8.63 -19.33
C ALA A 58 -8.77 -8.67 -17.94
N LEU A 59 -7.49 -9.07 -17.91
CA LEU A 59 -6.72 -9.08 -16.67
C LEU A 59 -6.48 -7.65 -16.15
N ALA A 60 -6.20 -6.68 -17.02
CA ALA A 60 -6.07 -5.28 -16.62
C ALA A 60 -7.38 -4.73 -16.03
N ALA A 61 -8.53 -5.03 -16.64
CA ALA A 61 -9.84 -4.66 -16.13
C ALA A 61 -10.13 -5.32 -14.77
N PHE A 62 -9.85 -6.62 -14.62
CA PHE A 62 -9.98 -7.34 -13.37
C PHE A 62 -9.10 -6.74 -12.26
N MET A 63 -7.83 -6.47 -12.55
CA MET A 63 -6.92 -5.85 -11.59
C MET A 63 -7.37 -4.44 -11.19
N GLY A 64 -7.88 -3.65 -12.16
CA GLY A 64 -8.46 -2.34 -11.90
C GLY A 64 -9.68 -2.43 -10.99
N TRP A 65 -10.58 -3.40 -11.24
CA TRP A 65 -11.75 -3.65 -10.37
C TRP A 65 -11.33 -4.07 -8.96
N MET A 66 -10.38 -5.01 -8.84
CA MET A 66 -9.83 -5.43 -7.54
C MET A 66 -9.19 -4.26 -6.78
N HIS A 67 -8.47 -3.39 -7.47
CA HIS A 67 -7.89 -2.18 -6.89
C HIS A 67 -8.97 -1.24 -6.36
N HIS A 68 -10.03 -0.98 -7.14
CA HIS A 68 -11.17 -0.18 -6.70
C HIS A 68 -11.90 -0.80 -5.51
N LEU A 69 -12.07 -2.12 -5.51
CA LEU A 69 -12.67 -2.85 -4.41
C LEU A 69 -11.78 -2.72 -3.16
N HIS A 70 -10.47 -2.88 -3.30
CA HIS A 70 -9.51 -2.80 -2.18
C HIS A 70 -9.45 -1.39 -1.57
N LEU A 71 -9.45 -0.33 -2.39
CA LEU A 71 -9.32 1.04 -1.88
C LEU A 71 -10.63 1.61 -1.34
N ARG A 72 -11.77 1.27 -1.93
CA ARG A 72 -13.03 2.00 -1.72
C ARG A 72 -14.27 1.11 -1.64
N LEU A 73 -14.12 -0.22 -1.66
CA LEU A 73 -15.24 -1.18 -1.73
C LEU A 73 -16.26 -0.86 -2.84
N ALA A 74 -15.83 -0.20 -3.93
CA ALA A 74 -16.70 0.34 -4.98
C ALA A 74 -17.76 1.37 -4.48
N MET A 75 -17.61 1.92 -3.26
CA MET A 75 -18.53 2.87 -2.61
C MET A 75 -17.92 4.27 -2.42
N GLY A 76 -16.89 4.62 -3.21
CA GLY A 76 -16.26 5.95 -3.14
C GLY A 76 -15.63 6.25 -1.79
N GLN A 77 -15.77 7.49 -1.32
CA GLN A 77 -15.16 7.95 -0.06
C GLN A 77 -15.71 7.22 1.17
N GLY A 78 -17.01 6.93 1.19
CA GLY A 78 -17.64 6.18 2.30
C GLY A 78 -17.04 4.78 2.46
N GLY A 79 -16.78 4.09 1.36
CA GLY A 79 -16.11 2.79 1.36
C GLY A 79 -14.67 2.86 1.85
N MET A 80 -13.94 3.91 1.51
CA MET A 80 -12.58 4.15 2.01
C MET A 80 -12.55 4.36 3.52
N ILE A 81 -13.47 5.18 4.07
CA ILE A 81 -13.59 5.41 5.52
C ILE A 81 -13.95 4.10 6.23
N PHE A 82 -14.89 3.33 5.67
CA PHE A 82 -15.27 2.04 6.22
C PHE A 82 -14.09 1.06 6.27
N LEU A 83 -13.27 1.00 5.21
CA LEU A 83 -12.03 0.19 5.21
C LEU A 83 -11.05 0.63 6.30
N GLY A 84 -10.88 1.94 6.51
CA GLY A 84 -10.07 2.47 7.61
C GLY A 84 -10.55 1.98 8.99
N ILE A 85 -11.86 1.99 9.22
CA ILE A 85 -12.47 1.45 10.43
C ILE A 85 -12.20 -0.06 10.54
N MET A 86 -12.35 -0.82 9.45
CA MET A 86 -12.06 -2.25 9.43
C MET A 86 -10.58 -2.56 9.70
N CYS A 87 -9.65 -1.76 9.17
CA CYS A 87 -8.22 -1.86 9.50
C CYS A 87 -7.97 -1.64 11.00
N PHE A 88 -8.60 -0.63 11.59
CA PHE A 88 -8.50 -0.34 13.01
C PHE A 88 -9.03 -1.49 13.87
N LEU A 89 -10.22 -2.01 13.57
CA LEU A 89 -10.80 -3.16 14.27
C LEU A 89 -9.95 -4.42 14.12
N SER A 90 -9.37 -4.64 12.93
CA SER A 90 -8.46 -5.75 12.67
C SER A 90 -7.18 -5.63 13.50
N PHE A 91 -6.62 -4.43 13.61
CA PHE A 91 -5.47 -4.18 14.48
C PHE A 91 -5.80 -4.43 15.96
N LEU A 92 -6.95 -3.96 16.45
CA LEU A 92 -7.41 -4.27 17.81
C LEU A 92 -7.59 -5.78 18.05
N SER A 93 -8.14 -6.49 17.05
CA SER A 93 -8.28 -7.94 17.11
C SER A 93 -6.92 -8.65 17.18
N LEU A 94 -5.93 -8.18 16.42
CA LEU A 94 -4.55 -8.68 16.47
C LEU A 94 -3.93 -8.47 17.85
N LEU A 95 -4.06 -7.27 18.43
CA LEU A 95 -3.61 -6.98 19.79
C LEU A 95 -4.29 -7.88 20.82
N GLY A 96 -5.62 -8.06 20.70
CA GLY A 96 -6.38 -8.99 21.53
C GLY A 96 -5.85 -10.41 21.43
N GLY A 97 -5.51 -10.89 20.22
CA GLY A 97 -4.90 -12.19 20.00
C GLY A 97 -3.55 -12.34 20.70
N VAL A 98 -2.69 -11.33 20.64
CA VAL A 98 -1.38 -11.31 21.34
C VAL A 98 -1.58 -11.33 22.86
N LEU A 99 -2.49 -10.54 23.41
CA LEU A 99 -2.78 -10.47 24.83
C LEU A 99 -3.38 -11.77 25.37
N LEU A 100 -4.20 -12.46 24.57
CA LEU A 100 -4.82 -13.73 24.95
C LEU A 100 -3.91 -14.95 24.73
N TYR A 101 -2.81 -14.79 23.98
CA TYR A 101 -1.87 -15.88 23.69
C TYR A 101 -1.41 -16.66 24.93
N PRO A 102 -0.99 -16.03 26.04
CA PRO A 102 -0.57 -16.76 27.25
C PRO A 102 -1.66 -17.69 27.78
N SER A 103 -2.92 -17.25 27.77
CA SER A 103 -4.05 -18.03 28.27
C SER A 103 -4.29 -19.28 27.43
N PHE A 104 -4.12 -19.21 26.11
CA PHE A 104 -4.27 -20.36 25.21
C PHE A 104 -3.07 -21.32 25.29
N MET A 105 -1.85 -20.80 25.46
CA MET A 105 -0.60 -21.57 25.42
C MET A 105 -0.19 -22.21 26.75
N LYS A 106 -0.84 -21.90 27.86
CA LYS A 106 -0.56 -22.51 29.17
C LYS A 106 -0.62 -24.05 29.14
N ARG A 107 -1.40 -24.63 28.25
CA ARG A 107 -1.64 -26.07 28.16
C ARG A 107 -1.03 -26.74 26.93
N ARG A 108 -0.35 -25.98 26.05
CA ARG A 108 0.14 -26.47 24.77
C ARG A 108 1.51 -25.90 24.42
N LEU A 109 2.27 -26.68 23.65
CA LEU A 109 3.48 -26.19 23.01
C LEU A 109 3.09 -25.44 21.73
N PHE A 110 3.79 -24.35 21.43
CA PHE A 110 3.66 -23.66 20.16
C PHE A 110 3.99 -24.59 18.99
N GLY A 111 3.12 -24.60 17.99
CA GLY A 111 3.24 -25.52 16.85
C GLY A 111 2.58 -26.88 17.06
N GLY A 112 2.09 -27.20 18.26
CA GLY A 112 1.33 -28.44 18.51
C GLY A 112 -0.05 -28.37 17.89
N MET A 113 -0.26 -29.09 16.76
CA MET A 113 -1.51 -29.05 15.99
C MET A 113 -2.31 -30.33 16.12
N ARG A 114 -3.62 -30.15 16.32
CA ARG A 114 -4.58 -31.27 16.22
C ARG A 114 -4.84 -31.58 14.76
N GLY A 115 -4.91 -32.85 14.43
CA GLY A 115 -5.34 -33.30 13.11
C GLY A 115 -6.84 -33.13 12.87
N GLY A 116 -7.24 -33.19 11.60
CA GLY A 116 -8.63 -33.17 11.16
C GLY A 116 -9.25 -31.76 11.07
N THR A 117 -10.59 -31.74 10.86
CA THR A 117 -11.38 -30.52 10.62
C THR A 117 -12.17 -30.06 11.87
N SER A 118 -11.70 -30.40 13.07
CA SER A 118 -12.36 -30.00 14.31
C SER A 118 -12.17 -28.49 14.58
N ALA A 119 -13.07 -27.88 15.35
CA ALA A 119 -12.94 -26.51 15.81
C ALA A 119 -11.59 -26.25 16.48
N GLY A 120 -11.08 -27.24 17.21
CA GLY A 120 -9.79 -27.18 17.87
C GLY A 120 -8.62 -27.16 16.88
N SER A 121 -8.70 -27.91 15.76
CA SER A 121 -7.70 -27.90 14.72
C SER A 121 -7.65 -26.54 14.01
N PHE A 122 -8.81 -25.96 13.68
CA PHE A 122 -8.86 -24.62 13.07
C PHE A 122 -8.28 -23.55 13.99
N PHE A 123 -8.52 -23.60 15.29
CA PHE A 123 -7.90 -22.67 16.24
C PHE A 123 -6.39 -22.86 16.37
N ASP A 124 -5.89 -24.09 16.30
CA ASP A 124 -4.45 -24.34 16.33
C ASP A 124 -3.76 -23.75 15.08
N TRP A 125 -4.37 -23.90 13.89
CA TRP A 125 -3.90 -23.26 12.68
C TRP A 125 -3.99 -21.74 12.75
N HIS A 126 -5.10 -21.21 13.24
CA HIS A 126 -5.28 -19.76 13.40
C HIS A 126 -4.19 -19.15 14.28
N ILE A 127 -3.86 -19.76 15.40
CA ILE A 127 -2.82 -19.27 16.33
C ILE A 127 -1.44 -19.39 15.67
N PHE A 128 -1.15 -20.53 15.04
CA PHE A 128 0.17 -20.77 14.44
C PHE A 128 0.43 -19.81 13.27
N LEU A 129 -0.48 -19.71 12.33
CA LEU A 129 -0.37 -18.80 11.20
C LEU A 129 -0.41 -17.33 11.68
N GLY A 130 -1.25 -17.02 12.66
CA GLY A 130 -1.36 -15.69 13.23
C GLY A 130 -0.05 -15.18 13.82
N ILE A 131 0.74 -16.04 14.48
CA ILE A 131 2.06 -15.64 15.01
C ILE A 131 3.07 -15.43 13.88
N ILE A 132 3.05 -16.27 12.83
CA ILE A 132 3.93 -16.13 11.68
C ILE A 132 3.67 -14.81 10.95
N THR A 133 2.40 -14.42 10.83
CA THR A 133 1.97 -13.24 10.09
C THR A 133 1.72 -12.00 10.95
N ALA A 134 1.90 -12.09 12.27
CA ALA A 134 1.49 -11.02 13.19
C ALA A 134 2.08 -9.64 12.86
N VAL A 135 3.39 -9.59 12.60
CA VAL A 135 4.09 -8.33 12.28
C VAL A 135 3.65 -7.81 10.91
N TRP A 136 3.50 -8.70 9.93
CA TRP A 136 3.00 -8.38 8.60
C TRP A 136 1.57 -7.83 8.65
N ALA A 137 0.67 -8.51 9.35
CA ALA A 137 -0.71 -8.07 9.54
C ALA A 137 -0.81 -6.73 10.29
N ALA A 138 0.04 -6.51 11.30
CA ALA A 138 0.13 -5.23 12.00
C ALA A 138 0.57 -4.11 11.05
N LEU A 139 1.57 -4.35 10.20
CA LEU A 139 2.01 -3.40 9.18
C LEU A 139 0.85 -3.04 8.24
N LEU A 140 0.19 -4.05 7.64
CA LEU A 140 -0.89 -3.84 6.67
C LEU A 140 -2.06 -3.06 7.29
N THR A 141 -2.45 -3.39 8.53
CA THR A 141 -3.57 -2.71 9.18
C THR A 141 -3.23 -1.28 9.59
N LEU A 142 -2.04 -1.04 10.17
CA LEU A 142 -1.61 0.30 10.56
C LEU A 142 -1.36 1.19 9.35
N SER A 143 -0.71 0.66 8.32
CA SER A 143 -0.50 1.41 7.07
C SER A 143 -1.82 1.69 6.36
N GLY A 144 -2.77 0.76 6.37
CA GLY A 144 -4.11 0.99 5.82
C GLY A 144 -4.83 2.14 6.53
N ILE A 145 -4.74 2.25 7.86
CA ILE A 145 -5.27 3.38 8.62
C ILE A 145 -4.58 4.68 8.18
N ALA A 146 -3.24 4.68 8.14
CA ALA A 146 -2.47 5.87 7.77
C ALA A 146 -2.77 6.34 6.34
N ILE A 147 -2.99 5.41 5.39
CA ILE A 147 -3.39 5.73 4.02
C ILE A 147 -4.73 6.45 3.99
N VAL A 148 -5.73 5.96 4.72
CA VAL A 148 -7.05 6.60 4.76
C VAL A 148 -6.94 8.02 5.33
N PHE A 149 -6.22 8.19 6.44
CA PHE A 149 -5.97 9.52 7.01
C PHE A 149 -5.20 10.42 6.05
N GLY A 150 -4.15 9.88 5.38
CA GLY A 150 -3.36 10.60 4.39
C GLY A 150 -4.19 11.06 3.20
N MET A 151 -5.06 10.20 2.66
CA MET A 151 -5.92 10.55 1.53
C MET A 151 -6.95 11.63 1.88
N LEU A 152 -7.55 11.55 3.07
CA LEU A 152 -8.50 12.57 3.54
C LEU A 152 -7.80 13.90 3.81
N GLY A 153 -6.65 13.86 4.47
CA GLY A 153 -5.91 15.07 4.80
C GLY A 153 -5.24 15.72 3.60
N TYR A 154 -4.82 14.93 2.61
CA TYR A 154 -4.27 15.48 1.37
C TYR A 154 -5.32 16.27 0.58
N SER A 155 -6.57 15.83 0.58
CA SER A 155 -7.68 16.59 -0.03
C SER A 155 -7.81 17.98 0.60
N SER A 156 -7.81 18.05 1.94
CA SER A 156 -7.88 19.34 2.65
C SER A 156 -6.64 20.21 2.42
N TYR A 157 -5.45 19.59 2.37
CA TYR A 157 -4.21 20.30 2.05
C TYR A 157 -4.25 20.89 0.63
N ALA A 158 -4.70 20.13 -0.35
CA ALA A 158 -4.84 20.61 -1.74
C ALA A 158 -5.83 21.78 -1.84
N GLU A 159 -6.96 21.71 -1.12
CA GLU A 159 -7.92 22.82 -1.01
C GLU A 159 -7.28 24.08 -0.40
N ASP A 160 -6.48 23.92 0.66
CA ASP A 160 -5.77 25.02 1.31
C ASP A 160 -4.71 25.68 0.41
N VAL A 161 -4.00 24.86 -0.40
CA VAL A 161 -3.05 25.41 -1.38
C VAL A 161 -3.79 26.13 -2.49
N MET A 162 -4.83 25.53 -3.02
CA MET A 162 -5.67 26.14 -4.06
C MET A 162 -6.30 27.46 -3.60
N ALA A 163 -6.72 27.56 -2.33
CA ALA A 163 -7.25 28.80 -1.76
C ALA A 163 -6.21 29.93 -1.70
N SER A 164 -4.91 29.61 -1.74
CA SER A 164 -3.82 30.60 -1.79
C SER A 164 -3.54 31.10 -3.20
N VAL A 165 -4.04 30.44 -4.24
CA VAL A 165 -3.90 30.88 -5.63
C VAL A 165 -4.86 32.03 -5.90
N PRO A 166 -4.40 33.18 -6.42
CA PRO A 166 -5.26 34.31 -6.74
C PRO A 166 -6.34 33.91 -7.73
N GLN A 167 -7.61 34.16 -7.36
CA GLN A 167 -8.73 33.97 -8.28
C GLN A 167 -8.71 35.06 -9.33
N ARG A 168 -8.89 34.69 -10.59
CA ARG A 168 -8.94 35.61 -11.72
C ARG A 168 -10.28 35.46 -12.45
N GLU A 169 -10.83 36.57 -12.92
CA GLU A 169 -12.07 36.59 -13.70
C GLU A 169 -11.93 35.96 -15.09
N SER A 170 -10.71 35.91 -15.63
CA SER A 170 -10.41 35.27 -16.92
C SER A 170 -9.36 34.18 -16.77
N ALA A 171 -9.54 33.08 -17.54
CA ALA A 171 -8.56 32.02 -17.57
C ALA A 171 -7.19 32.57 -18.02
N PRO A 172 -6.11 32.38 -17.25
CA PRO A 172 -4.79 32.84 -17.64
C PRO A 172 -4.32 32.09 -18.90
N PRO A 173 -3.39 32.66 -19.68
CA PRO A 173 -2.78 31.95 -20.78
C PRO A 173 -2.20 30.63 -20.30
N ALA A 174 -2.46 29.54 -21.03
CA ALA A 174 -2.01 28.21 -20.66
C ALA A 174 -0.47 28.16 -20.56
N ILE A 175 0.02 27.49 -19.54
CA ILE A 175 1.45 27.17 -19.39
C ILE A 175 1.70 25.85 -20.10
N THR A 176 2.63 25.82 -21.02
CA THR A 176 3.00 24.60 -21.75
C THR A 176 3.85 23.67 -20.88
N PHE A 177 3.85 22.37 -21.17
CA PHE A 177 4.74 21.43 -20.46
C PHE A 177 6.22 21.78 -20.61
N ALA A 178 6.64 22.34 -21.74
CA ALA A 178 8.01 22.79 -21.93
C ALA A 178 8.38 23.94 -20.99
N GLU A 179 7.48 24.91 -20.82
CA GLU A 179 7.67 26.02 -19.87
C GLU A 179 7.65 25.52 -18.43
N MET A 180 6.80 24.52 -18.09
CA MET A 180 6.78 23.92 -16.76
C MET A 180 8.11 23.22 -16.44
N ILE A 181 8.68 22.49 -17.40
CA ILE A 181 9.97 21.80 -17.25
C ILE A 181 11.08 22.85 -17.06
N ALA A 182 11.16 23.86 -17.95
CA ALA A 182 12.15 24.91 -17.85
C ALA A 182 12.07 25.65 -16.50
N TYR A 183 10.85 25.94 -16.04
CA TYR A 183 10.62 26.56 -14.73
C TYR A 183 11.12 25.68 -13.58
N ALA A 184 10.86 24.37 -13.65
CA ALA A 184 11.31 23.44 -12.61
C ALA A 184 12.85 23.31 -12.58
N GLU A 185 13.50 23.21 -13.74
CA GLU A 185 14.96 23.15 -13.84
C GLU A 185 15.65 24.42 -13.29
N GLU A 186 15.04 25.58 -13.49
CA GLU A 186 15.57 26.86 -13.01
C GLU A 186 15.37 27.07 -11.50
N HIS A 187 14.17 26.75 -10.98
CA HIS A 187 13.79 27.09 -9.60
C HIS A 187 13.95 25.94 -8.62
N PHE A 188 14.01 24.69 -9.11
CA PHE A 188 14.08 23.46 -8.31
C PHE A 188 15.15 22.47 -8.82
N PRO A 189 16.41 22.91 -9.05
CA PRO A 189 17.44 22.11 -9.73
C PRO A 189 17.85 20.83 -8.98
N ALA A 190 17.56 20.74 -7.67
CA ALA A 190 17.84 19.57 -6.85
C ALA A 190 16.68 18.55 -6.80
N GLN A 191 15.61 18.80 -7.54
CA GLN A 191 14.40 17.98 -7.51
C GLN A 191 14.11 17.38 -8.89
N GLU A 192 13.58 16.17 -8.90
CA GLU A 192 13.14 15.48 -10.11
C GLU A 192 11.64 15.68 -10.32
N ILE A 193 11.26 15.90 -11.58
CA ILE A 193 9.86 16.03 -11.96
C ILE A 193 9.24 14.64 -12.03
N LEU A 194 8.29 14.32 -11.15
CA LEU A 194 7.53 13.09 -11.17
C LEU A 194 6.23 13.21 -11.98
N TYR A 195 5.60 14.39 -11.93
CA TYR A 195 4.28 14.57 -12.51
C TYR A 195 4.09 16.01 -12.99
N LEU A 196 3.43 16.15 -14.14
CA LEU A 196 3.07 17.42 -14.77
C LEU A 196 1.58 17.37 -15.10
N ASP A 197 0.82 18.32 -14.58
CA ASP A 197 -0.59 18.52 -14.89
C ASP A 197 -0.81 19.83 -15.64
N ALA A 198 -1.45 19.75 -16.79
CA ALA A 198 -1.86 20.95 -17.51
C ALA A 198 -2.99 21.68 -16.79
N ALA A 199 -3.04 22.99 -16.90
CA ALA A 199 -4.17 23.77 -16.42
C ALA A 199 -5.49 23.31 -17.11
N GLU A 200 -6.55 23.16 -16.34
CA GLU A 200 -7.89 22.80 -16.84
C GLU A 200 -8.96 23.64 -16.15
N GLY A 201 -9.69 24.44 -16.94
CA GLY A 201 -10.71 25.35 -16.40
C GLY A 201 -10.12 26.38 -15.42
N SER A 202 -10.56 26.35 -14.18
CA SER A 202 -10.05 27.18 -13.08
C SER A 202 -8.85 26.55 -12.34
N THR A 203 -8.49 25.28 -12.65
CA THR A 203 -7.39 24.59 -12.02
C THR A 203 -6.07 25.01 -12.64
N PRO A 204 -5.09 25.53 -11.88
CA PRO A 204 -3.80 25.92 -12.39
C PRO A 204 -2.98 24.71 -12.85
N ALA A 205 -1.93 24.96 -13.63
CA ALA A 205 -0.96 23.92 -13.94
C ALA A 205 -0.24 23.48 -12.67
N ALA A 206 0.10 22.20 -12.55
CA ALA A 206 0.75 21.66 -11.36
C ALA A 206 1.97 20.80 -11.71
N LEU A 207 2.99 20.91 -10.87
CA LEU A 207 4.17 20.06 -10.86
C LEU A 207 4.16 19.24 -9.59
N THR A 208 4.51 17.95 -9.67
CA THR A 208 4.91 17.18 -8.49
C THR A 208 6.41 16.90 -8.60
N LEU A 209 7.15 17.40 -7.65
CA LEU A 209 8.61 17.35 -7.60
C LEU A 209 9.04 16.38 -6.50
N ALA A 210 10.03 15.54 -6.75
CA ALA A 210 10.67 14.67 -5.76
C ALA A 210 12.11 15.10 -5.54
N ASP A 211 12.57 14.95 -4.31
CA ASP A 211 13.97 15.13 -3.97
C ASP A 211 14.77 13.92 -4.46
N ALA A 212 15.71 14.11 -5.38
CA ALA A 212 16.51 13.05 -5.98
C ALA A 212 17.38 12.29 -4.95
N GLU A 213 17.72 12.92 -3.83
CA GLU A 213 18.54 12.30 -2.77
C GLU A 213 17.71 11.46 -1.78
N ARG A 214 16.39 11.56 -1.81
CA ARG A 214 15.53 10.82 -0.89
C ARG A 214 15.13 9.46 -1.44
N PRO A 215 15.01 8.44 -0.55
CA PRO A 215 14.42 7.16 -0.95
C PRO A 215 13.04 7.39 -1.60
N GLN A 216 12.67 6.55 -2.56
CA GLN A 216 11.38 6.59 -3.28
C GLN A 216 10.14 6.52 -2.36
N MET A 217 10.32 6.26 -1.07
CA MET A 217 9.26 6.24 -0.07
C MET A 217 8.68 7.62 0.27
N PHE A 218 9.37 8.72 -0.11
CA PHE A 218 8.90 10.07 0.18
C PHE A 218 8.48 10.74 -1.12
N ARG A 219 7.22 11.16 -1.20
CA ARG A 219 6.73 11.97 -2.31
C ARG A 219 7.35 13.37 -2.25
N GLY A 220 7.42 13.95 -3.44
CA GLY A 220 7.79 15.32 -3.62
C GLY A 220 6.68 16.29 -3.21
N GLN A 221 6.98 17.54 -3.41
CA GLN A 221 6.13 18.70 -3.14
C GLN A 221 5.29 19.01 -4.38
N ASP A 222 3.99 19.27 -4.19
CA ASP A 222 3.14 19.82 -5.26
C ASP A 222 3.35 21.33 -5.36
N VAL A 223 3.59 21.80 -6.58
CA VAL A 223 3.82 23.21 -6.92
C VAL A 223 2.81 23.61 -7.99
N TYR A 224 1.95 24.54 -7.68
CA TYR A 224 0.99 25.10 -8.64
C TYR A 224 1.61 26.29 -9.35
N LEU A 225 1.43 26.37 -10.66
CA LEU A 225 1.97 27.41 -11.51
C LEU A 225 0.85 28.26 -12.10
N LEU A 226 1.01 29.57 -12.04
CA LEU A 226 0.08 30.53 -12.61
C LEU A 226 0.83 31.55 -13.44
N ARG A 227 0.37 31.80 -14.68
CA ARG A 227 0.93 32.88 -15.50
C ARG A 227 0.34 34.22 -15.09
N THR A 228 1.17 35.19 -14.78
CA THR A 228 0.76 36.57 -14.45
C THR A 228 0.28 37.32 -15.67
N ALA A 229 -0.37 38.46 -15.48
CA ALA A 229 -0.77 39.35 -16.56
C ALA A 229 0.44 39.88 -17.35
N GLY A 230 1.61 39.95 -16.73
CA GLY A 230 2.88 40.33 -17.38
C GLY A 230 3.54 39.19 -18.15
N GLY A 231 2.97 37.98 -18.15
CA GLY A 231 3.52 36.82 -18.85
C GLY A 231 4.49 35.97 -18.03
N GLU A 232 4.87 36.41 -16.85
CA GLU A 232 5.74 35.67 -15.92
C GLU A 232 5.01 34.50 -15.26
N ILE A 233 5.75 33.46 -14.87
CA ILE A 233 5.20 32.32 -14.17
C ILE A 233 5.49 32.48 -12.67
N GLU A 234 4.43 32.48 -11.87
CA GLU A 234 4.51 32.47 -10.42
C GLU A 234 4.18 31.07 -9.90
N ASN A 235 4.85 30.65 -8.83
CA ASN A 235 4.55 29.38 -8.17
C ASN A 235 3.83 29.62 -6.84
N PHE A 236 2.92 28.69 -6.53
CA PHE A 236 2.19 28.64 -5.29
C PHE A 236 2.38 27.24 -4.70
N THR A 237 3.01 27.19 -3.56
CA THR A 237 3.26 25.94 -2.86
C THR A 237 3.19 26.18 -1.35
N LYS A 238 2.77 25.17 -0.62
CA LYS A 238 2.88 25.14 0.84
C LYS A 238 3.68 23.90 1.22
N PRO A 239 4.52 23.96 2.26
CA PRO A 239 5.21 22.79 2.73
C PRO A 239 4.19 21.73 3.16
N LEU A 240 4.41 20.50 2.71
CA LEU A 240 3.54 19.38 3.10
C LEU A 240 3.62 19.19 4.62
N PRO A 241 2.49 19.14 5.35
CA PRO A 241 2.48 18.89 6.78
C PRO A 241 3.22 17.60 7.13
N ARG A 242 4.03 17.60 8.18
CA ARG A 242 4.89 16.44 8.55
C ARG A 242 4.10 15.13 8.73
N TRP A 243 2.88 15.23 9.21
CA TRP A 243 2.01 14.05 9.38
C TRP A 243 1.54 13.48 8.02
N LEU A 244 1.33 14.31 6.99
CA LEU A 244 1.04 13.85 5.64
C LEU A 244 2.27 13.19 5.01
N VAL A 245 3.46 13.76 5.21
CA VAL A 245 4.74 13.14 4.79
C VAL A 245 4.88 11.75 5.40
N PHE A 246 4.56 11.62 6.70
CA PHE A 246 4.54 10.31 7.38
C PHE A 246 3.52 9.36 6.75
N CYS A 247 2.28 9.80 6.50
CA CYS A 247 1.26 8.96 5.87
C CYS A 247 1.68 8.52 4.46
N ASP A 248 2.34 9.39 3.71
CA ASP A 248 2.84 9.09 2.36
C ASP A 248 3.97 8.04 2.40
N ALA A 249 4.92 8.18 3.32
CA ALA A 249 5.97 7.20 3.54
C ALA A 249 5.40 5.82 3.94
N VAL A 250 4.39 5.82 4.81
CA VAL A 250 3.69 4.59 5.22
C VAL A 250 2.90 3.98 4.06
N ARG A 251 2.34 4.81 3.18
CA ARG A 251 1.69 4.32 1.96
C ARG A 251 2.67 3.62 1.03
N ASP A 252 3.84 4.19 0.80
CA ASP A 252 4.86 3.56 -0.05
C ASP A 252 5.36 2.24 0.53
N LEU A 253 5.44 2.15 1.86
CA LEU A 253 5.70 0.90 2.56
C LEU A 253 4.57 -0.13 2.35
N HIS A 254 3.30 0.29 2.39
CA HIS A 254 2.14 -0.58 2.13
C HIS A 254 2.10 -1.09 0.68
N LEU A 255 2.46 -0.24 -0.29
CA LEU A 255 2.47 -0.59 -1.70
C LEU A 255 3.65 -1.48 -2.10
N HIS A 256 4.66 -1.61 -1.24
CA HIS A 256 5.87 -2.41 -1.49
C HIS A 256 6.54 -2.08 -2.83
N ASN A 257 6.62 -0.80 -3.17
CA ASN A 257 7.26 -0.34 -4.40
C ASN A 257 8.78 -0.52 -4.38
N HIS A 258 9.36 -0.57 -3.18
CA HIS A 258 10.76 -0.88 -2.93
C HIS A 258 10.98 -2.40 -3.01
N SER A 259 12.21 -2.83 -3.21
CA SER A 259 12.64 -4.23 -3.14
C SER A 259 12.47 -5.07 -4.41
N THR A 260 13.13 -6.21 -4.39
CA THR A 260 13.20 -7.16 -5.51
C THR A 260 11.91 -7.94 -5.73
N MET A 261 11.74 -8.49 -6.93
CA MET A 261 10.60 -9.36 -7.26
C MET A 261 10.50 -10.57 -6.32
N PHE A 262 11.63 -11.09 -5.85
CA PHE A 262 11.64 -12.21 -4.91
C PHE A 262 10.95 -11.88 -3.59
N LEU A 263 11.25 -10.71 -3.01
CA LEU A 263 10.56 -10.23 -1.80
C LEU A 263 9.08 -9.98 -2.04
N LYS A 264 8.70 -9.44 -3.20
CA LYS A 264 7.28 -9.24 -3.57
C LYS A 264 6.51 -10.56 -3.62
N ILE A 265 7.14 -11.65 -4.07
CA ILE A 265 6.54 -12.99 -4.02
C ILE A 265 6.35 -13.46 -2.58
N ILE A 266 7.36 -13.25 -1.72
CA ILE A 266 7.24 -13.59 -0.29
C ILE A 266 6.08 -12.83 0.36
N TRP A 267 5.94 -11.54 0.08
CA TRP A 267 4.85 -10.71 0.61
C TRP A 267 3.48 -11.18 0.13
N ALA A 268 3.35 -11.55 -1.14
CA ALA A 268 2.12 -12.15 -1.67
C ALA A 268 1.77 -13.47 -0.95
N VAL A 269 2.76 -14.29 -0.60
CA VAL A 269 2.55 -15.50 0.22
C VAL A 269 2.07 -15.13 1.63
N LEU A 270 2.65 -14.09 2.24
CA LEU A 270 2.20 -13.62 3.56
C LEU A 270 0.76 -13.10 3.54
N ASP A 271 0.34 -12.42 2.47
CA ASP A 271 -1.05 -11.99 2.29
C ASP A 271 -2.00 -13.18 2.21
N LEU A 272 -1.61 -14.24 1.48
CA LEU A 272 -2.39 -15.49 1.44
C LEU A 272 -2.45 -16.17 2.81
N LEU A 273 -1.36 -16.13 3.59
CA LEU A 273 -1.36 -16.67 4.95
C LEU A 273 -2.24 -15.82 5.88
N CYS A 274 -2.28 -14.49 5.75
CA CYS A 274 -3.22 -13.63 6.46
C CYS A 274 -4.68 -13.99 6.12
N ALA A 275 -4.99 -14.23 4.84
CA ALA A 275 -6.30 -14.71 4.44
C ALA A 275 -6.63 -16.06 5.09
N ALA A 276 -5.67 -16.99 5.16
CA ALA A 276 -5.84 -18.27 5.85
C ALA A 276 -6.06 -18.11 7.36
N VAL A 277 -5.45 -17.11 8.02
CA VAL A 277 -5.74 -16.75 9.42
C VAL A 277 -7.21 -16.37 9.59
N ILE A 278 -7.75 -15.52 8.70
CA ILE A 278 -9.16 -15.12 8.75
C ILE A 278 -10.08 -16.33 8.58
N VAL A 279 -9.84 -17.15 7.55
CA VAL A 279 -10.64 -18.33 7.24
C VAL A 279 -10.62 -19.34 8.40
N THR A 280 -9.44 -19.65 8.93
CA THR A 280 -9.31 -20.62 10.04
C THR A 280 -9.96 -20.10 11.32
N GLY A 281 -9.84 -18.79 11.62
CA GLY A 281 -10.54 -18.16 12.74
C GLY A 281 -12.06 -18.26 12.60
N PHE A 282 -12.58 -17.92 11.42
CA PHE A 282 -14.02 -18.00 11.12
C PHE A 282 -14.57 -19.43 11.17
N CYS A 283 -13.89 -20.39 10.55
CA CYS A 283 -14.28 -21.79 10.61
C CYS A 283 -14.28 -22.34 12.04
N GLY A 284 -13.24 -22.00 12.81
CA GLY A 284 -13.15 -22.39 14.22
C GLY A 284 -14.29 -21.80 15.07
N TRP A 285 -14.62 -20.52 14.82
CA TRP A 285 -15.74 -19.85 15.49
C TRP A 285 -17.10 -20.47 15.11
N LEU A 286 -17.36 -20.70 13.82
CA LEU A 286 -18.61 -21.34 13.36
C LEU A 286 -18.82 -22.71 14.01
N GLN A 287 -17.80 -23.55 14.01
CA GLN A 287 -17.92 -24.89 14.58
C GLN A 287 -18.11 -24.85 16.10
N ARG A 288 -17.45 -23.91 16.79
CA ARG A 288 -17.65 -23.73 18.23
C ARG A 288 -19.06 -23.22 18.54
N SER A 289 -19.59 -22.31 17.75
CA SER A 289 -20.95 -21.78 17.92
C SER A 289 -22.03 -22.84 17.72
N ARG A 290 -21.83 -23.76 16.75
CA ARG A 290 -22.74 -24.92 16.54
C ARG A 290 -22.70 -25.87 17.72
N ARG A 291 -21.52 -26.19 18.27
CA ARG A 291 -21.37 -27.11 19.40
C ARG A 291 -21.90 -26.56 20.73
N LYS A 292 -21.90 -25.25 20.95
CA LYS A 292 -22.46 -24.62 22.16
C LYS A 292 -23.94 -24.85 22.31
N LYS A 293 -24.67 -25.12 21.23
CA LYS A 293 -26.10 -25.51 21.25
C LYS A 293 -26.34 -26.94 21.76
N GLU A 294 -25.31 -27.79 21.78
CA GLU A 294 -25.46 -29.22 22.05
C GLU A 294 -24.95 -29.67 23.42
N ARG A 295 -24.12 -28.88 24.15
CA ARG A 295 -23.57 -29.29 25.46
C ARG A 295 -23.32 -28.12 26.39
N PRO A 296 -23.67 -28.21 27.71
CA PRO A 296 -23.23 -27.26 28.72
C PRO A 296 -21.70 -27.34 28.93
N PRO A 297 -21.03 -26.24 29.30
CA PRO A 297 -19.57 -26.23 29.50
C PRO A 297 -19.20 -27.04 30.74
N VAL A 298 -18.57 -28.17 30.55
CA VAL A 298 -17.87 -28.87 31.65
C VAL A 298 -16.58 -28.12 31.96
N LEU A 299 -16.50 -27.49 33.12
CA LEU A 299 -15.27 -26.89 33.65
C LEU A 299 -14.25 -28.01 33.91
N ALA A 300 -13.26 -28.12 33.00
CA ALA A 300 -12.13 -29.04 33.24
C ALA A 300 -11.27 -28.57 34.39
N PRO A 301 -10.77 -29.50 35.28
CA PRO A 301 -9.92 -29.15 36.40
C PRO A 301 -8.65 -28.40 35.95
N HIS A 302 -8.24 -27.40 36.73
CA HIS A 302 -7.07 -26.58 36.47
C HIS A 302 -5.79 -27.46 36.53
N ALA A 303 -5.27 -27.81 35.34
CA ALA A 303 -3.93 -28.39 35.26
C ALA A 303 -2.87 -27.32 35.64
N ALA A 304 -1.81 -27.75 36.32
CA ALA A 304 -0.71 -26.88 36.71
C ALA A 304 -0.23 -26.03 35.54
N ALA A 305 -0.11 -24.72 35.79
CA ALA A 305 0.25 -23.75 34.75
C ALA A 305 1.67 -24.02 34.24
N LYS A 306 1.80 -24.54 33.02
CA LYS A 306 3.09 -24.62 32.32
C LYS A 306 3.55 -23.21 31.94
N ALA A 307 4.86 -22.98 31.92
CA ALA A 307 5.43 -21.74 31.39
C ALA A 307 5.01 -21.53 29.96
N VAL A 308 4.63 -20.29 29.61
CA VAL A 308 4.23 -19.93 28.24
C VAL A 308 5.43 -20.03 27.30
N PRO A 309 5.34 -20.73 26.16
CA PRO A 309 6.47 -20.92 25.25
C PRO A 309 6.70 -19.67 24.39
N TRP A 310 7.24 -18.60 24.96
CA TRP A 310 7.49 -17.33 24.26
C TRP A 310 8.69 -17.34 23.30
N LYS A 311 9.65 -18.27 23.47
CA LYS A 311 10.91 -18.24 22.69
C LYS A 311 10.68 -18.29 21.19
N ALA A 312 9.86 -19.22 20.70
CA ALA A 312 9.60 -19.35 19.26
C ALA A 312 8.76 -18.18 18.70
N PRO A 313 7.64 -17.76 19.32
CA PRO A 313 6.92 -16.57 18.89
C PRO A 313 7.77 -15.29 18.88
N ALA A 314 8.58 -15.07 19.92
CA ALA A 314 9.47 -13.91 19.99
C ALA A 314 10.53 -13.92 18.86
N LEU A 315 11.11 -15.10 18.56
CA LEU A 315 12.02 -15.25 17.43
C LEU A 315 11.33 -14.94 16.08
N PHE A 316 10.12 -15.40 15.89
CA PHE A 316 9.36 -15.13 14.65
C PHE A 316 9.04 -13.64 14.50
N VAL A 317 8.64 -12.98 15.58
CA VAL A 317 8.44 -11.52 15.58
C VAL A 317 9.74 -10.79 15.25
N ALA A 318 10.85 -11.16 15.89
CA ALA A 318 12.16 -10.55 15.63
C ALA A 318 12.61 -10.74 14.17
N LEU A 319 12.50 -11.96 13.63
CA LEU A 319 12.82 -12.24 12.22
C LEU A 319 11.93 -11.45 11.27
N SER A 320 10.63 -11.33 11.56
CA SER A 320 9.71 -10.53 10.74
C SER A 320 10.10 -9.05 10.75
N LEU A 321 10.45 -8.48 11.91
CA LEU A 321 10.89 -7.09 12.00
C LEU A 321 12.18 -6.84 11.20
N VAL A 322 13.17 -7.73 11.29
CA VAL A 322 14.39 -7.65 10.48
C VAL A 322 14.07 -7.78 9.00
N ALA A 323 13.24 -8.76 8.63
CA ALA A 323 12.86 -9.03 7.26
C ALA A 323 12.12 -7.87 6.59
N MET A 324 11.39 -7.06 7.37
CA MET A 324 10.68 -5.88 6.90
C MET A 324 11.55 -4.63 6.89
N ALA A 325 12.39 -4.44 7.91
CA ALA A 325 13.21 -3.24 8.03
C ALA A 325 14.41 -3.22 7.08
N ALA A 326 15.05 -4.36 6.86
CA ALA A 326 16.27 -4.43 6.05
C ALA A 326 16.08 -3.96 4.58
N PRO A 327 14.98 -4.29 3.87
CA PRO A 327 14.78 -3.85 2.49
C PRO A 327 14.40 -2.37 2.32
N LEU A 328 14.08 -1.63 3.40
CA LEU A 328 13.58 -0.26 3.30
C LEU A 328 14.57 0.71 2.61
N GLY A 329 15.86 0.45 2.70
CA GLY A 329 16.88 1.25 2.02
C GLY A 329 17.07 0.88 0.54
N ASP A 330 16.30 -0.06 0.01
CA ASP A 330 16.37 -0.60 -1.37
C ASP A 330 17.78 -0.98 -1.83
N THR A 331 18.65 -1.38 -0.89
CA THR A 331 20.00 -1.84 -1.17
C THR A 331 20.04 -3.34 -1.43
N LEU A 332 21.01 -3.80 -2.25
CA LEU A 332 21.19 -5.23 -2.49
C LEU A 332 21.41 -6.01 -1.18
N ALA A 333 22.22 -5.48 -0.27
CA ALA A 333 22.47 -6.10 1.03
C ALA A 333 21.19 -6.18 1.88
N GLY A 334 20.42 -5.11 1.94
CA GLY A 334 19.14 -5.07 2.65
C GLY A 334 18.13 -6.07 2.09
N ASN A 335 18.04 -6.18 0.77
CA ASN A 335 17.16 -7.14 0.09
C ASN A 335 17.58 -8.59 0.36
N ILE A 336 18.90 -8.90 0.42
CA ILE A 336 19.42 -10.22 0.78
C ILE A 336 19.09 -10.55 2.24
N VAL A 337 19.36 -9.63 3.17
CA VAL A 337 19.08 -9.83 4.60
C VAL A 337 17.59 -10.04 4.84
N GLY A 338 16.72 -9.22 4.23
CA GLY A 338 15.27 -9.36 4.34
C GLY A 338 14.78 -10.70 3.80
N SER A 339 15.27 -11.12 2.64
CA SER A 339 14.93 -12.42 2.04
C SER A 339 15.38 -13.59 2.91
N ALA A 340 16.61 -13.54 3.44
CA ALA A 340 17.14 -14.59 4.31
C ALA A 340 16.33 -14.68 5.63
N ALA A 341 15.93 -13.57 6.21
CA ALA A 341 15.12 -13.54 7.43
C ALA A 341 13.73 -14.16 7.21
N TRP A 342 13.05 -13.85 6.08
CA TRP A 342 11.78 -14.49 5.72
C TRP A 342 11.94 -15.99 5.48
N LEU A 343 12.97 -16.42 4.77
CA LEU A 343 13.23 -17.85 4.55
C LEU A 343 13.50 -18.58 5.87
N ALA A 344 14.29 -17.99 6.76
CA ALA A 344 14.54 -18.54 8.10
C ALA A 344 13.26 -18.70 8.91
N LEU A 345 12.34 -17.72 8.82
CA LEU A 345 11.03 -17.79 9.47
C LEU A 345 10.19 -18.96 8.92
N PHE A 346 10.07 -19.09 7.59
CA PHE A 346 9.30 -20.17 6.98
C PHE A 346 9.89 -21.56 7.27
N VAL A 347 11.22 -21.71 7.20
CA VAL A 347 11.89 -22.96 7.56
C VAL A 347 11.67 -23.27 9.03
N GLY A 348 11.80 -22.30 9.92
CA GLY A 348 11.53 -22.47 11.37
C GLY A 348 10.09 -22.91 11.63
N ALA A 349 9.12 -22.29 10.95
CA ALA A 349 7.71 -22.66 11.05
C ALA A 349 7.47 -24.11 10.56
N PHE A 350 8.05 -24.47 9.42
CA PHE A 350 7.96 -25.83 8.89
C PHE A 350 8.57 -26.90 9.82
N VAL A 351 9.74 -26.61 10.39
CA VAL A 351 10.40 -27.53 11.35
C VAL A 351 9.53 -27.72 12.60
N LEU A 352 8.97 -26.65 13.15
CA LEU A 352 8.07 -26.74 14.30
C LEU A 352 6.82 -27.55 13.98
N TRP A 353 6.23 -27.31 12.82
CA TRP A 353 5.07 -28.08 12.36
C TRP A 353 5.38 -29.57 12.17
N GLN A 354 6.53 -29.93 11.62
CA GLN A 354 6.94 -31.33 11.47
C GLN A 354 7.18 -31.98 12.83
N ARG A 355 7.80 -31.28 13.79
CA ARG A 355 7.99 -31.78 15.16
C ARG A 355 6.68 -32.01 15.91
N SER A 356 5.64 -31.25 15.58
CA SER A 356 4.33 -31.41 16.22
C SER A 356 3.54 -32.63 15.74
N LYS A 357 3.95 -33.25 14.63
CA LYS A 357 3.35 -34.48 14.08
C LYS A 357 3.94 -35.76 14.66
N ARG A 358 5.14 -35.67 15.26
CA ARG A 358 5.79 -36.75 16.01
C ARG A 358 5.35 -36.70 17.47
#